data_951c6eb52f4f11e6700a34283c402397
#
_entry.id   951c6eb52f4f11e6700a34283c402397
#
_cell.length_a   1.000
_cell.length_b   1.000
_cell.length_c   1.000
_cell.angle_alpha   90.00
_cell.angle_beta   90.00
_cell.angle_gamma   90.00
#
_symmetry.space_group_name_H-M   'P 1'
#
loop_
_entity.id
_entity.type
_entity.pdbx_description
1 polymer ?
#
loop_
_entity_poly.entity_id
_entity_poly.type
_entity_poly.pdbx_seq_one_letter_code
_entity_poly.pdbx_strand_id
1 'polypeptide(L)'
;MLQACSPTGADALWEDYEQRLVRILGDESPDETPFSAVTIPRFPLPPKRGLHEGGSIGLLELGRLGHCHLGGLIANHNSSLGKVAEPAVRFAYEIEFIQAAPKCIETLLDDNALSAKLAEELERKQSTLHESFIWFLENDDDIRQRLFVKRIGLDIASGNAGLSDTQQQMRTLLAIRNAIESDNVGSVDVMDVNRAVKLLSKSEFLARYMAGMDSHLRALRRLNQRLDGHKLMRCTPGHNPAQQKILLNVLTKYFIGKIQPYLGVYSESQFALSSDMQSLFNGSEWQAQVEYYFSDSGITAEIKTAVRDHIRLWQGLQQSCMLEIKHGTAGRSSG
;
A
#
# COMPACT_ATOMS: atom_id res chain seq x y z
N MET A 1 -32.54 1.51 -16.11
CA MET A 1 -32.38 2.12 -14.78
C MET A 1 -30.90 2.04 -14.43
N LEU A 2 -30.18 3.14 -14.53
CA LEU A 2 -28.81 3.24 -14.07
C LEU A 2 -28.86 3.31 -12.53
N GLN A 3 -28.55 2.22 -11.85
CA GLN A 3 -28.23 2.27 -10.44
C GLN A 3 -26.92 3.07 -10.30
N ALA A 4 -27.05 4.34 -9.90
CA ALA A 4 -25.91 5.09 -9.42
C ALA A 4 -25.38 4.34 -8.22
N CYS A 5 -24.19 3.72 -8.34
CA CYS A 5 -23.48 3.17 -7.21
C CYS A 5 -23.26 4.31 -6.22
N SER A 6 -23.95 4.29 -5.09
CA SER A 6 -23.71 5.24 -4.02
C SER A 6 -22.23 5.09 -3.61
N PRO A 7 -21.48 6.19 -3.50
CA PRO A 7 -20.09 6.12 -3.08
C PRO A 7 -20.01 5.45 -1.71
N THR A 8 -19.04 4.57 -1.54
CA THR A 8 -18.75 3.87 -0.28
C THR A 8 -17.36 4.26 0.21
N GLY A 9 -17.11 4.14 1.51
CA GLY A 9 -15.81 4.46 2.08
C GLY A 9 -15.55 5.98 2.21
N ALA A 10 -14.28 6.37 2.04
CA ALA A 10 -13.82 7.75 2.25
C ALA A 10 -14.61 8.76 1.44
N ASP A 11 -14.82 8.50 0.16
CA ASP A 11 -15.49 9.43 -0.75
C ASP A 11 -16.91 9.74 -0.29
N ALA A 12 -17.68 8.74 0.17
CA ALA A 12 -19.04 8.95 0.67
C ALA A 12 -19.11 9.91 1.88
N LEU A 13 -18.15 9.78 2.81
CA LEU A 13 -18.11 10.68 3.98
C LEU A 13 -17.78 12.11 3.59
N TRP A 14 -16.82 12.28 2.68
CA TRP A 14 -16.41 13.59 2.21
C TRP A 14 -17.48 14.25 1.36
N GLU A 15 -18.16 13.51 0.49
CA GLU A 15 -19.28 14.02 -0.31
C GLU A 15 -20.46 14.45 0.56
N ASP A 16 -20.85 13.64 1.57
CA ASP A 16 -21.92 14.03 2.51
C ASP A 16 -21.56 15.32 3.26
N TYR A 17 -20.32 15.43 3.72
CA TYR A 17 -19.85 16.64 4.41
C TYR A 17 -19.82 17.86 3.48
N GLU A 18 -19.25 17.73 2.30
CA GLU A 18 -19.13 18.79 1.30
C GLU A 18 -20.52 19.28 0.83
N GLN A 19 -21.43 18.38 0.49
CA GLN A 19 -22.79 18.74 0.05
C GLN A 19 -23.54 19.56 1.11
N ARG A 20 -23.35 19.25 2.39
CA ARG A 20 -23.98 20.02 3.48
C ARG A 20 -23.38 21.40 3.62
N LEU A 21 -22.07 21.53 3.50
CA LEU A 21 -21.40 22.82 3.49
C LEU A 21 -21.86 23.68 2.32
N VAL A 22 -21.86 23.12 1.10
CA VAL A 22 -22.28 23.84 -0.13
C VAL A 22 -23.70 24.36 -0.02
N ARG A 23 -24.64 23.60 0.54
CA ARG A 23 -26.04 24.07 0.76
C ARG A 23 -26.15 25.31 1.63
N ILE A 24 -25.22 25.51 2.55
CA ILE A 24 -25.25 26.66 3.47
C ILE A 24 -24.43 27.83 2.90
N LEU A 25 -23.28 27.51 2.29
CA LEU A 25 -22.39 28.49 1.69
C LEU A 25 -23.01 29.16 0.45
N GLY A 26 -23.93 28.46 -0.23
CA GLY A 26 -24.49 28.86 -1.52
C GLY A 26 -23.54 28.48 -2.67
N ASP A 27 -24.03 28.67 -3.88
CA ASP A 27 -23.36 28.29 -5.12
C ASP A 27 -22.29 29.30 -5.61
N GLU A 28 -21.79 30.14 -4.70
CA GLU A 28 -20.59 30.90 -5.04
C GLU A 28 -19.44 29.92 -5.21
N SER A 29 -19.34 29.34 -6.41
CA SER A 29 -18.11 28.68 -6.83
C SER A 29 -16.99 29.68 -6.60
N PRO A 30 -15.96 29.36 -5.80
CA PRO A 30 -14.75 30.15 -5.87
C PRO A 30 -14.37 30.20 -7.34
N ASP A 31 -14.01 31.37 -7.85
CA ASP A 31 -13.43 31.56 -9.17
C ASP A 31 -12.71 30.26 -9.60
N GLU A 32 -12.88 29.86 -10.86
CA GLU A 32 -12.29 28.64 -11.44
C GLU A 32 -10.74 28.62 -11.33
N THR A 33 -10.20 28.94 -10.16
CA THR A 33 -8.81 28.66 -9.86
C THR A 33 -8.68 27.15 -9.85
N PRO A 34 -7.94 26.58 -10.81
CA PRO A 34 -7.76 25.14 -10.90
C PRO A 34 -7.34 24.65 -9.51
N PHE A 35 -8.10 23.73 -8.91
CA PHE A 35 -7.65 23.07 -7.68
C PHE A 35 -6.18 22.70 -7.86
N SER A 36 -5.33 23.14 -6.96
CA SER A 36 -3.93 22.76 -6.99
C SER A 36 -3.91 21.22 -7.07
N ALA A 37 -3.60 20.71 -8.26
CA ALA A 37 -3.68 19.29 -8.53
C ALA A 37 -2.74 18.59 -7.55
N VAL A 38 -3.30 17.73 -6.70
CA VAL A 38 -2.48 16.88 -5.84
C VAL A 38 -1.72 15.94 -6.74
N THR A 39 -0.41 16.17 -6.87
CA THR A 39 0.46 15.29 -7.62
C THR A 39 0.72 14.05 -6.75
N ILE A 40 0.05 12.95 -7.09
CA ILE A 40 0.21 11.68 -6.41
C ILE A 40 1.28 10.90 -7.17
N PRO A 41 2.35 10.44 -6.50
CA PRO A 41 3.35 9.59 -7.13
C PRO A 41 2.71 8.30 -7.64
N ARG A 42 2.93 8.00 -8.93
CA ARG A 42 2.48 6.74 -9.52
C ARG A 42 3.55 5.68 -9.34
N PHE A 43 3.14 4.45 -9.08
CA PHE A 43 4.05 3.32 -9.12
C PHE A 43 4.58 3.15 -10.56
N PRO A 44 5.90 3.13 -10.74
CA PRO A 44 6.48 2.95 -12.07
C PRO A 44 6.12 1.56 -12.61
N LEU A 45 6.11 1.44 -13.94
CA LEU A 45 6.03 0.13 -14.57
C LEU A 45 7.30 -0.66 -14.22
N PRO A 46 7.21 -1.98 -14.05
CA PRO A 46 8.37 -2.78 -13.73
C PRO A 46 9.43 -2.63 -14.83
N PRO A 47 10.70 -2.59 -14.44
CA PRO A 47 11.77 -2.57 -15.42
C PRO A 47 11.68 -3.84 -16.29
N LYS A 48 11.87 -3.70 -17.60
CA LYS A 48 11.94 -4.83 -18.54
C LYS A 48 13.22 -5.66 -18.38
N ARG A 49 13.84 -5.64 -17.21
CA ARG A 49 15.01 -6.47 -16.91
C ARG A 49 14.52 -7.90 -16.74
N GLY A 50 14.96 -8.81 -17.60
CA GLY A 50 14.85 -10.24 -17.35
C GLY A 50 15.66 -10.59 -16.09
N LEU A 51 15.26 -11.62 -15.35
CA LEU A 51 16.18 -12.28 -14.43
C LEU A 51 17.44 -12.64 -15.22
N HIS A 52 18.60 -12.50 -14.58
CA HIS A 52 19.87 -12.90 -15.20
C HIS A 52 19.75 -14.35 -15.69
N GLU A 53 19.82 -14.55 -17.00
CA GLU A 53 19.83 -15.89 -17.56
C GLU A 53 21.13 -16.57 -17.14
N GLY A 54 21.01 -17.58 -16.29
CA GLY A 54 22.14 -18.40 -15.84
C GLY A 54 22.67 -19.31 -16.95
N GLY A 55 23.77 -19.99 -16.68
CA GLY A 55 24.30 -21.00 -17.53
C GLY A 55 23.27 -22.09 -17.84
N SER A 56 23.11 -22.47 -19.09
CA SER A 56 22.19 -23.55 -19.45
C SER A 56 22.77 -24.91 -19.11
N ILE A 57 22.03 -25.71 -18.34
CA ILE A 57 22.35 -27.14 -18.17
C ILE A 57 21.71 -27.91 -19.33
N GLY A 58 22.53 -28.56 -20.15
CA GLY A 58 22.08 -29.29 -21.31
C GLY A 58 21.30 -30.57 -20.95
N LEU A 59 20.54 -31.09 -21.91
CA LEU A 59 19.70 -32.29 -21.70
C LEU A 59 20.50 -33.51 -21.24
N LEU A 60 21.71 -33.70 -21.76
CA LEU A 60 22.60 -34.81 -21.36
C LEU A 60 23.14 -34.63 -19.94
N GLU A 61 23.46 -33.38 -19.55
CA GLU A 61 23.88 -33.04 -18.18
C GLU A 61 22.74 -33.27 -17.22
N LEU A 62 21.51 -32.87 -17.60
CA LEU A 62 20.31 -33.08 -16.82
C LEU A 62 20.02 -34.56 -16.54
N GLY A 63 20.26 -35.44 -17.53
CA GLY A 63 20.14 -36.88 -17.36
C GLY A 63 21.08 -37.42 -16.28
N ARG A 64 22.26 -36.83 -16.08
CA ARG A 64 23.23 -37.17 -15.04
C ARG A 64 22.85 -36.72 -13.64
N LEU A 65 21.90 -35.75 -13.53
CA LEU A 65 21.35 -35.26 -12.27
C LEU A 65 20.09 -36.02 -11.80
N GLY A 66 19.69 -37.08 -12.51
CA GLY A 66 18.44 -37.82 -12.21
C GLY A 66 18.40 -38.48 -10.82
N HIS A 67 19.56 -38.61 -10.15
CA HIS A 67 19.69 -39.19 -8.82
C HIS A 67 19.49 -38.15 -7.68
N CYS A 68 19.48 -36.87 -7.98
CA CYS A 68 19.30 -35.82 -6.98
C CYS A 68 18.06 -34.92 -7.29
N HIS A 69 17.49 -34.33 -6.23
CA HIS A 69 16.31 -33.47 -6.33
C HIS A 69 16.50 -32.29 -7.30
N LEU A 70 17.70 -31.71 -7.33
CA LEU A 70 18.05 -30.59 -8.19
C LEU A 70 17.80 -30.89 -9.70
N GLY A 71 18.02 -32.13 -10.14
CA GLY A 71 17.74 -32.52 -11.53
C GLY A 71 16.27 -32.33 -11.91
N GLY A 72 15.35 -32.72 -11.04
CA GLY A 72 13.92 -32.49 -11.23
C GLY A 72 13.54 -31.01 -11.25
N LEU A 73 14.12 -30.19 -10.35
CA LEU A 73 13.90 -28.74 -10.30
C LEU A 73 14.32 -28.06 -11.60
N ILE A 74 15.53 -28.36 -12.11
CA ILE A 74 16.04 -27.79 -13.35
C ILE A 74 15.19 -28.25 -14.55
N ALA A 75 14.76 -29.51 -14.59
CA ALA A 75 13.89 -30.04 -15.65
C ALA A 75 12.56 -29.28 -15.71
N ASN A 76 11.92 -29.07 -14.55
CA ASN A 76 10.68 -28.33 -14.43
C ASN A 76 10.84 -26.87 -14.86
N HIS A 77 11.90 -26.21 -14.40
CA HIS A 77 12.20 -24.81 -14.74
C HIS A 77 12.45 -24.63 -16.24
N ASN A 78 13.16 -25.55 -16.90
CA ASN A 78 13.46 -25.51 -18.32
C ASN A 78 12.30 -25.96 -19.22
N SER A 79 11.22 -26.48 -18.66
CA SER A 79 10.01 -26.87 -19.40
C SER A 79 9.31 -25.65 -20.02
N SER A 80 8.40 -25.90 -20.97
CA SER A 80 7.58 -24.85 -21.58
C SER A 80 6.74 -24.10 -20.54
N LEU A 81 6.26 -24.78 -19.49
CA LEU A 81 5.52 -24.18 -18.41
C LEU A 81 6.45 -23.37 -17.48
N GLY A 82 7.65 -23.86 -17.17
CA GLY A 82 8.62 -23.15 -16.34
C GLY A 82 9.06 -21.81 -16.95
N LYS A 83 9.18 -21.75 -18.27
CA LYS A 83 9.58 -20.53 -19.00
C LYS A 83 8.54 -19.40 -18.95
N VAL A 84 7.26 -19.73 -18.73
CA VAL A 84 6.15 -18.78 -18.60
C VAL A 84 5.61 -18.72 -17.16
N ALA A 85 6.35 -19.27 -16.20
CA ALA A 85 5.94 -19.25 -14.80
C ALA A 85 5.90 -17.83 -14.24
N GLU A 86 4.96 -17.59 -13.33
CA GLU A 86 4.81 -16.34 -12.61
C GLU A 86 6.10 -15.97 -11.84
N PRO A 87 6.36 -14.68 -11.62
CA PRO A 87 7.58 -14.23 -10.94
C PRO A 87 7.80 -14.86 -9.57
N ALA A 88 6.74 -15.06 -8.78
CA ALA A 88 6.83 -15.77 -7.50
C ALA A 88 7.33 -17.20 -7.63
N VAL A 89 6.88 -17.94 -8.65
CA VAL A 89 7.31 -19.33 -8.91
C VAL A 89 8.76 -19.36 -9.37
N ARG A 90 9.17 -18.42 -10.22
CA ARG A 90 10.55 -18.29 -10.68
C ARG A 90 11.50 -17.95 -9.53
N PHE A 91 11.11 -17.04 -8.66
CA PHE A 91 11.88 -16.68 -7.48
C PHE A 91 11.96 -17.86 -6.49
N ALA A 92 10.87 -18.58 -6.26
CA ALA A 92 10.86 -19.79 -5.45
C ALA A 92 11.86 -20.83 -5.96
N TYR A 93 11.97 -21.02 -7.28
CA TYR A 93 12.97 -21.89 -7.89
C TYR A 93 14.42 -21.46 -7.58
N GLU A 94 14.71 -20.15 -7.53
CA GLU A 94 16.05 -19.67 -7.16
C GLU A 94 16.43 -20.14 -5.75
N ILE A 95 15.52 -20.02 -4.79
CA ILE A 95 15.70 -20.48 -3.41
C ILE A 95 15.89 -22.01 -3.37
N GLU A 96 14.99 -22.77 -4.02
CA GLU A 96 15.06 -24.23 -4.05
C GLU A 96 16.36 -24.72 -4.67
N PHE A 97 16.83 -24.07 -5.73
CA PHE A 97 18.12 -24.40 -6.35
C PHE A 97 19.26 -24.22 -5.34
N ILE A 98 19.33 -23.07 -4.66
CA ILE A 98 20.38 -22.78 -3.67
C ILE A 98 20.36 -23.80 -2.52
N GLN A 99 19.19 -24.23 -2.07
CA GLN A 99 19.04 -25.21 -1.00
C GLN A 99 19.43 -26.63 -1.44
N ALA A 100 19.14 -27.01 -2.68
CA ALA A 100 19.35 -28.38 -3.18
C ALA A 100 20.73 -28.60 -3.78
N ALA A 101 21.37 -27.57 -4.34
CA ALA A 101 22.61 -27.69 -5.09
C ALA A 101 23.78 -28.23 -4.27
N PRO A 102 24.08 -27.83 -3.03
CA PRO A 102 25.20 -28.31 -2.27
C PRO A 102 25.21 -29.85 -2.16
N LYS A 103 24.08 -30.42 -1.75
CA LYS A 103 23.96 -31.89 -1.61
C LYS A 103 24.10 -32.64 -2.94
N CYS A 104 23.59 -32.05 -4.03
CA CYS A 104 23.71 -32.63 -5.35
C CYS A 104 25.17 -32.61 -5.83
N ILE A 105 25.89 -31.50 -5.63
CA ILE A 105 27.30 -31.34 -5.97
C ILE A 105 28.17 -32.40 -5.26
N GLU A 106 27.93 -32.66 -3.98
CA GLU A 106 28.61 -33.67 -3.19
C GLU A 106 28.46 -35.08 -3.76
N THR A 107 27.40 -35.39 -4.49
CA THR A 107 27.16 -36.69 -5.10
C THR A 107 27.81 -36.87 -6.46
N LEU A 108 28.41 -35.85 -7.05
CA LEU A 108 29.04 -35.84 -8.37
C LEU A 108 30.58 -36.10 -8.29
N LEU A 109 31.03 -36.99 -7.42
CA LEU A 109 32.45 -37.24 -7.14
C LEU A 109 33.26 -37.59 -8.38
N ASP A 110 32.67 -38.27 -9.38
CA ASP A 110 33.34 -38.71 -10.60
C ASP A 110 33.10 -37.77 -11.79
N ASP A 111 32.33 -36.65 -11.59
CA ASP A 111 31.97 -35.71 -12.64
C ASP A 111 32.41 -34.29 -12.33
N ASN A 112 33.70 -34.08 -12.32
CA ASN A 112 34.31 -32.80 -11.97
C ASN A 112 33.79 -31.61 -12.84
N ALA A 113 33.49 -31.86 -14.11
CA ALA A 113 33.04 -30.81 -15.03
C ALA A 113 31.62 -30.34 -14.69
N LEU A 114 30.69 -31.28 -14.41
CA LEU A 114 29.31 -30.94 -14.04
C LEU A 114 29.25 -30.36 -12.61
N SER A 115 30.04 -30.93 -11.69
CA SER A 115 30.18 -30.42 -10.33
C SER A 115 30.66 -28.95 -10.32
N ALA A 116 31.71 -28.62 -11.07
CA ALA A 116 32.22 -27.26 -11.20
C ALA A 116 31.17 -26.30 -11.79
N LYS A 117 30.44 -26.70 -12.83
CA LYS A 117 29.39 -25.91 -13.46
C LYS A 117 28.23 -25.64 -12.51
N LEU A 118 27.82 -26.61 -11.68
CA LEU A 118 26.79 -26.43 -10.68
C LEU A 118 27.25 -25.51 -9.53
N ALA A 119 28.55 -25.62 -9.14
CA ALA A 119 29.11 -24.75 -8.12
C ALA A 119 29.15 -23.28 -8.58
N GLU A 120 29.56 -23.02 -9.82
CA GLU A 120 29.55 -21.69 -10.44
C GLU A 120 28.13 -21.11 -10.50
N GLU A 121 27.15 -21.92 -10.91
CA GLU A 121 25.74 -21.48 -10.97
C GLU A 121 25.17 -21.24 -9.57
N LEU A 122 25.55 -22.04 -8.57
CA LEU A 122 25.16 -21.83 -7.17
C LEU A 122 25.70 -20.48 -6.65
N GLU A 123 27.00 -20.21 -6.85
CA GLU A 123 27.62 -18.94 -6.44
C GLU A 123 26.94 -17.74 -7.12
N ARG A 124 26.68 -17.85 -8.43
CA ARG A 124 25.96 -16.82 -9.17
C ARG A 124 24.57 -16.57 -8.61
N LYS A 125 23.78 -17.63 -8.34
CA LYS A 125 22.43 -17.48 -7.79
C LYS A 125 22.45 -16.91 -6.37
N GLN A 126 23.39 -17.30 -5.55
CA GLN A 126 23.56 -16.72 -4.21
C GLN A 126 23.87 -15.22 -4.28
N SER A 127 24.81 -14.83 -5.16
CA SER A 127 25.20 -13.41 -5.30
C SER A 127 24.09 -12.51 -5.87
N THR A 128 23.17 -13.06 -6.70
CA THR A 128 22.08 -12.31 -7.33
C THR A 128 20.71 -12.48 -6.66
N LEU A 129 20.62 -13.28 -5.59
CA LEU A 129 19.32 -13.64 -4.98
C LEU A 129 18.54 -12.43 -4.47
N HIS A 130 19.23 -11.45 -3.89
CA HIS A 130 18.59 -10.20 -3.44
C HIS A 130 17.99 -9.41 -4.60
N GLU A 131 18.70 -9.31 -5.73
CA GLU A 131 18.17 -8.66 -6.94
C GLU A 131 16.98 -9.42 -7.51
N SER A 132 17.03 -10.76 -7.46
CA SER A 132 15.93 -11.64 -7.88
C SER A 132 14.68 -11.45 -6.98
N PHE A 133 14.87 -11.23 -5.70
CA PHE A 133 13.77 -10.92 -4.77
C PHE A 133 13.10 -9.58 -5.11
N ILE A 134 13.89 -8.54 -5.33
CA ILE A 134 13.35 -7.23 -5.73
C ILE A 134 12.64 -7.33 -7.09
N TRP A 135 13.26 -8.00 -8.06
CA TRP A 135 12.64 -8.24 -9.36
C TRP A 135 11.30 -8.97 -9.23
N PHE A 136 11.23 -10.00 -8.39
CA PHE A 136 9.98 -10.72 -8.11
C PHE A 136 8.91 -9.78 -7.58
N LEU A 137 9.19 -8.97 -6.55
CA LEU A 137 8.23 -8.04 -5.98
C LEU A 137 7.68 -7.04 -7.02
N GLU A 138 8.53 -6.54 -7.90
CA GLU A 138 8.16 -5.53 -8.89
C GLU A 138 7.44 -6.10 -10.12
N ASN A 139 7.66 -7.37 -10.46
CA ASN A 139 7.13 -7.97 -11.67
C ASN A 139 5.96 -8.91 -11.46
N ASP A 140 5.66 -9.30 -10.23
CA ASP A 140 4.51 -10.16 -9.94
C ASP A 140 3.20 -9.38 -10.14
N ASP A 141 2.35 -9.89 -11.05
CA ASP A 141 1.11 -9.21 -11.42
C ASP A 141 0.10 -9.17 -10.28
N ASP A 142 0.06 -10.18 -9.42
CA ASP A 142 -0.82 -10.20 -8.25
C ASP A 142 -0.39 -9.12 -7.25
N ILE A 143 0.89 -8.96 -6.99
CA ILE A 143 1.42 -7.87 -6.16
C ILE A 143 1.05 -6.51 -6.80
N ARG A 144 1.37 -6.31 -8.07
CA ARG A 144 1.15 -5.03 -8.76
C ARG A 144 -0.31 -4.62 -8.83
N GLN A 145 -1.17 -5.53 -9.33
CA GLN A 145 -2.56 -5.20 -9.58
C GLN A 145 -3.40 -5.14 -8.31
N ARG A 146 -3.12 -6.01 -7.35
CA ARG A 146 -3.93 -6.14 -6.14
C ARG A 146 -3.52 -5.16 -5.06
N LEU A 147 -2.21 -4.84 -4.95
CA LEU A 147 -1.74 -3.93 -3.92
C LEU A 147 -1.91 -2.45 -4.31
N PHE A 148 -1.83 -2.10 -5.59
CA PHE A 148 -1.66 -0.70 -6.00
C PHE A 148 -2.76 -0.14 -6.92
N VAL A 149 -3.78 -0.92 -7.28
CA VAL A 149 -4.82 -0.48 -8.23
C VAL A 149 -6.21 -0.57 -7.62
N LYS A 150 -6.63 0.43 -6.87
CA LYS A 150 -8.02 0.60 -6.42
C LYS A 150 -8.46 2.06 -6.50
N ARG A 151 -9.78 2.26 -6.59
CA ARG A 151 -10.40 3.58 -6.71
C ARG A 151 -11.26 3.96 -5.50
N ILE A 152 -11.50 3.05 -4.58
CA ILE A 152 -12.41 3.20 -3.44
C ILE A 152 -11.61 2.97 -2.16
N GLY A 153 -11.75 3.86 -1.19
CA GLY A 153 -11.12 3.76 0.13
C GLY A 153 -11.63 2.59 0.97
N LEU A 154 -11.10 2.46 2.19
CA LEU A 154 -11.54 1.45 3.15
C LEU A 154 -13.05 1.59 3.40
N ASP A 155 -13.70 0.49 3.67
CA ASP A 155 -15.12 0.50 4.02
C ASP A 155 -15.31 1.10 5.44
N ILE A 156 -16.30 1.99 5.58
CA ILE A 156 -16.54 2.70 6.85
C ILE A 156 -16.96 1.73 7.97
N ALA A 157 -17.75 0.71 7.61
CA ALA A 157 -18.29 -0.23 8.59
C ALA A 157 -17.24 -1.27 9.03
N SER A 158 -16.38 -1.70 8.12
CA SER A 158 -15.34 -2.69 8.40
C SER A 158 -14.01 -2.10 8.86
N GLY A 159 -13.81 -0.79 8.70
CA GLY A 159 -12.62 -0.08 9.17
C GLY A 159 -11.32 -0.68 8.64
N ASN A 160 -10.48 -1.17 9.55
CA ASN A 160 -9.20 -1.81 9.26
C ASN A 160 -9.27 -3.34 9.06
N ALA A 161 -10.45 -3.89 8.77
CA ALA A 161 -10.56 -5.33 8.45
C ALA A 161 -9.63 -5.71 7.29
N GLY A 162 -8.88 -6.80 7.46
CA GLY A 162 -7.84 -7.24 6.54
C GLY A 162 -6.44 -6.65 6.79
N LEU A 163 -6.28 -5.70 7.70
CA LEU A 163 -4.97 -5.15 8.08
C LEU A 163 -4.05 -6.24 8.65
N SER A 164 -4.54 -7.00 9.64
CA SER A 164 -3.75 -8.05 10.29
C SER A 164 -3.28 -9.12 9.30
N ASP A 165 -4.18 -9.59 8.43
CA ASP A 165 -3.85 -10.61 7.43
C ASP A 165 -2.83 -10.07 6.42
N THR A 166 -3.03 -8.82 5.96
CA THR A 166 -2.08 -8.15 5.06
C THR A 166 -0.71 -8.01 5.72
N GLN A 167 -0.66 -7.54 6.96
CA GLN A 167 0.58 -7.39 7.71
C GLN A 167 1.30 -8.73 7.91
N GLN A 168 0.58 -9.79 8.20
CA GLN A 168 1.18 -11.12 8.35
C GLN A 168 1.87 -11.58 7.06
N GLN A 169 1.24 -11.40 5.90
CA GLN A 169 1.85 -11.78 4.63
C GLN A 169 3.06 -10.91 4.27
N MET A 170 2.99 -9.60 4.55
CA MET A 170 4.14 -8.70 4.39
C MET A 170 5.32 -9.14 5.25
N ARG A 171 5.08 -9.51 6.49
CA ARG A 171 6.12 -10.03 7.40
C ARG A 171 6.69 -11.38 6.95
N THR A 172 5.87 -12.23 6.32
CA THR A 172 6.37 -13.47 5.70
C THR A 172 7.36 -13.15 4.58
N LEU A 173 7.03 -12.23 3.67
CA LEU A 173 7.95 -11.80 2.62
C LEU A 173 9.19 -11.08 3.18
N LEU A 174 9.02 -10.28 4.22
CA LEU A 174 10.13 -9.61 4.90
C LEU A 174 11.06 -10.61 5.61
N ALA A 175 10.53 -11.68 6.19
CA ALA A 175 11.34 -12.74 6.78
C ALA A 175 12.19 -13.46 5.71
N ILE A 176 11.63 -13.70 4.52
CA ILE A 176 12.37 -14.25 3.38
C ILE A 176 13.50 -13.28 2.97
N ARG A 177 13.20 -11.99 2.83
CA ARG A 177 14.21 -10.96 2.55
C ARG A 177 15.35 -10.97 3.58
N ASN A 178 15.00 -10.97 4.87
CA ASN A 178 15.98 -10.98 5.95
C ASN A 178 16.85 -12.25 5.95
N ALA A 179 16.27 -13.41 5.58
CA ALA A 179 17.03 -14.64 5.42
C ALA A 179 18.04 -14.56 4.27
N ILE A 180 17.69 -13.88 3.17
CA ILE A 180 18.60 -13.61 2.06
C ILE A 180 19.74 -12.68 2.51
N GLU A 181 19.41 -11.56 3.16
CA GLU A 181 20.37 -10.56 3.61
C GLU A 181 21.32 -11.07 4.69
N SER A 182 20.89 -12.08 5.46
CA SER A 182 21.72 -12.74 6.49
C SER A 182 22.39 -14.03 6.03
N ASP A 183 22.37 -14.33 4.73
CA ASP A 183 22.91 -15.56 4.13
C ASP A 183 22.37 -16.87 4.76
N ASN A 184 21.12 -16.82 5.22
CA ASN A 184 20.43 -17.94 5.88
C ASN A 184 19.28 -18.51 5.00
N VAL A 185 19.49 -18.59 3.69
CA VAL A 185 18.49 -19.05 2.72
C VAL A 185 18.01 -20.47 3.00
N GLY A 186 18.85 -21.30 3.63
CA GLY A 186 18.49 -22.66 4.04
C GLY A 186 17.30 -22.77 5.00
N SER A 187 16.97 -21.69 5.74
CA SER A 187 15.83 -21.65 6.67
C SER A 187 14.49 -21.30 6.01
N VAL A 188 14.48 -20.87 4.75
CA VAL A 188 13.25 -20.42 4.07
C VAL A 188 12.40 -21.61 3.67
N ASP A 189 11.12 -21.62 4.10
CA ASP A 189 10.11 -22.49 3.49
C ASP A 189 9.71 -21.88 2.13
N VAL A 190 10.13 -22.51 1.05
CA VAL A 190 9.87 -22.04 -0.33
C VAL A 190 8.38 -21.88 -0.61
N MET A 191 7.53 -22.70 0.02
CA MET A 191 6.09 -22.60 -0.13
C MET A 191 5.52 -21.28 0.39
N ASP A 192 6.22 -20.62 1.32
CA ASP A 192 5.77 -19.35 1.88
C ASP A 192 5.79 -18.21 0.86
N VAL A 193 6.68 -18.23 -0.14
CA VAL A 193 6.69 -17.25 -1.23
C VAL A 193 5.33 -17.24 -1.94
N ASN A 194 4.95 -18.38 -2.51
CA ASN A 194 3.71 -18.50 -3.28
C ASN A 194 2.46 -18.34 -2.38
N ARG A 195 2.52 -18.83 -1.13
CA ARG A 195 1.43 -18.68 -0.17
C ARG A 195 1.19 -17.22 0.19
N ALA A 196 2.24 -16.47 0.50
CA ALA A 196 2.14 -15.05 0.85
C ALA A 196 1.56 -14.24 -0.31
N VAL A 197 2.08 -14.40 -1.54
CA VAL A 197 1.55 -13.72 -2.73
C VAL A 197 0.09 -14.07 -2.96
N LYS A 198 -0.29 -15.34 -2.92
CA LYS A 198 -1.67 -15.79 -3.11
C LYS A 198 -2.63 -15.25 -2.04
N LEU A 199 -2.20 -15.07 -0.81
CA LEU A 199 -3.02 -14.48 0.25
C LEU A 199 -3.10 -12.96 0.10
N LEU A 200 -1.99 -12.29 -0.26
CA LEU A 200 -2.00 -10.87 -0.58
C LEU A 200 -2.90 -10.55 -1.77
N SER A 201 -2.90 -11.38 -2.81
CA SER A 201 -3.74 -11.17 -4.00
C SER A 201 -5.25 -11.24 -3.70
N LYS A 202 -5.64 -11.82 -2.58
CA LYS A 202 -7.03 -11.84 -2.10
C LYS A 202 -7.38 -10.62 -1.25
N SER A 203 -6.38 -9.90 -0.74
CA SER A 203 -6.58 -8.72 0.08
C SER A 203 -6.70 -7.48 -0.81
N GLU A 204 -7.70 -6.67 -0.56
CA GLU A 204 -7.84 -5.34 -1.18
C GLU A 204 -7.36 -4.22 -0.24
N PHE A 205 -6.87 -4.58 0.95
CA PHE A 205 -6.63 -3.62 2.02
C PHE A 205 -5.65 -2.52 1.62
N LEU A 206 -4.46 -2.86 1.11
CA LEU A 206 -3.44 -1.86 0.75
C LEU A 206 -3.89 -0.90 -0.34
N ALA A 207 -4.51 -1.43 -1.40
CA ALA A 207 -5.01 -0.60 -2.47
C ALA A 207 -6.13 0.35 -2.01
N ARG A 208 -7.02 -0.14 -1.14
CA ARG A 208 -8.09 0.67 -0.53
C ARG A 208 -7.53 1.70 0.45
N TYR A 209 -6.52 1.33 1.23
CA TYR A 209 -5.82 2.24 2.12
C TYR A 209 -5.23 3.41 1.33
N MET A 210 -4.43 3.15 0.30
CA MET A 210 -3.83 4.20 -0.53
C MET A 210 -4.88 5.07 -1.23
N ALA A 211 -5.92 4.47 -1.81
CA ALA A 211 -7.01 5.22 -2.42
C ALA A 211 -7.73 6.14 -1.43
N GLY A 212 -7.93 5.67 -0.20
CA GLY A 212 -8.53 6.49 0.86
C GLY A 212 -7.63 7.65 1.31
N MET A 213 -6.32 7.42 1.44
CA MET A 213 -5.35 8.49 1.73
C MET A 213 -5.41 9.59 0.68
N ASP A 214 -5.44 9.22 -0.61
CA ASP A 214 -5.60 10.15 -1.73
C ASP A 214 -6.91 10.93 -1.64
N SER A 215 -8.02 10.26 -1.32
CA SER A 215 -9.34 10.89 -1.17
C SER A 215 -9.36 11.87 -0.02
N HIS A 216 -8.77 11.50 1.13
CA HIS A 216 -8.67 12.40 2.29
C HIS A 216 -7.90 13.67 1.96
N LEU A 217 -6.74 13.55 1.33
CA LEU A 217 -5.92 14.70 0.99
C LEU A 217 -6.62 15.64 0.00
N ARG A 218 -7.20 15.06 -1.07
CA ARG A 218 -7.92 15.85 -2.10
C ARG A 218 -9.14 16.55 -1.52
N ALA A 219 -9.94 15.84 -0.73
CA ALA A 219 -11.14 16.42 -0.13
C ALA A 219 -10.82 17.55 0.85
N LEU A 220 -9.83 17.34 1.74
CA LEU A 220 -9.39 18.37 2.69
C LEU A 220 -8.88 19.62 1.99
N ARG A 221 -8.02 19.48 0.99
CA ARG A 221 -7.48 20.63 0.24
C ARG A 221 -8.59 21.39 -0.48
N ARG A 222 -9.49 20.68 -1.17
CA ARG A 222 -10.62 21.29 -1.86
C ARG A 222 -11.55 22.04 -0.90
N LEU A 223 -11.88 21.44 0.25
CA LEU A 223 -12.74 22.07 1.24
C LEU A 223 -12.06 23.27 1.92
N ASN A 224 -10.78 23.17 2.24
CA ASN A 224 -10.03 24.29 2.82
C ASN A 224 -10.01 25.48 1.85
N GLN A 225 -9.74 25.24 0.58
CA GLN A 225 -9.77 26.29 -0.45
C GLN A 225 -11.16 26.92 -0.58
N ARG A 226 -12.25 26.14 -0.50
CA ARG A 226 -13.62 26.64 -0.56
C ARG A 226 -14.00 27.47 0.67
N LEU A 227 -13.53 27.09 1.84
CA LEU A 227 -13.81 27.77 3.10
C LEU A 227 -12.96 29.03 3.28
N ASP A 228 -11.72 29.01 2.78
CA ASP A 228 -10.79 30.12 2.93
C ASP A 228 -11.31 31.37 2.20
N GLY A 229 -11.38 32.47 2.92
CA GLY A 229 -11.89 33.74 2.39
C GLY A 229 -13.42 33.81 2.19
N HIS A 230 -14.16 32.72 2.37
CA HIS A 230 -15.61 32.75 2.19
C HIS A 230 -16.30 33.66 3.22
N LYS A 231 -17.25 34.53 2.78
CA LYS A 231 -17.90 35.56 3.61
C LYS A 231 -18.56 35.00 4.89
N LEU A 232 -19.11 33.78 4.83
CA LEU A 232 -19.76 33.14 5.99
C LEU A 232 -18.74 32.60 7.01
N MET A 233 -17.46 32.56 6.70
CA MET A 233 -16.38 32.15 7.63
C MET A 233 -15.94 33.27 8.57
N ARG A 234 -16.63 34.43 8.54
CA ARG A 234 -16.38 35.57 9.42
C ARG A 234 -17.72 36.21 9.83
N CYS A 235 -17.77 36.79 11.03
CA CYS A 235 -18.84 37.65 11.46
C CYS A 235 -18.41 39.11 11.44
N THR A 236 -19.26 39.97 10.90
CA THR A 236 -19.13 41.42 11.03
C THR A 236 -19.96 41.93 12.22
N PRO A 237 -19.59 43.07 12.85
CA PRO A 237 -20.39 43.65 13.95
C PRO A 237 -21.86 43.85 13.54
N GLY A 238 -22.78 43.40 14.38
CA GLY A 238 -24.22 43.47 14.13
C GLY A 238 -24.80 42.36 13.25
N HIS A 239 -23.99 41.42 12.75
CA HIS A 239 -24.47 40.30 11.95
C HIS A 239 -25.11 39.20 12.81
N ASN A 240 -26.26 38.69 12.37
CA ASN A 240 -26.89 37.54 13.04
C ASN A 240 -26.11 36.22 12.71
N PRO A 241 -25.51 35.52 13.68
CA PRO A 241 -24.66 34.35 13.42
C PRO A 241 -25.47 33.06 13.17
N ALA A 242 -26.71 33.13 12.73
CA ALA A 242 -27.55 31.94 12.55
C ALA A 242 -26.99 30.95 11.55
N GLN A 243 -26.48 31.41 10.41
CA GLN A 243 -25.88 30.56 9.39
C GLN A 243 -24.55 29.95 9.88
N GLN A 244 -23.73 30.71 10.61
CA GLN A 244 -22.48 30.25 11.21
C GLN A 244 -22.74 29.17 12.27
N LYS A 245 -23.81 29.27 13.05
CA LYS A 245 -24.22 28.19 13.98
C LYS A 245 -24.58 26.91 13.24
N ILE A 246 -25.24 27.01 12.08
CA ILE A 246 -25.57 25.84 11.27
C ILE A 246 -24.28 25.23 10.70
N LEU A 247 -23.32 26.04 10.22
CA LEU A 247 -22.00 25.57 9.76
C LEU A 247 -21.24 24.82 10.86
N LEU A 248 -21.21 25.35 12.10
CA LEU A 248 -20.57 24.67 13.23
C LEU A 248 -21.27 23.35 13.59
N ASN A 249 -22.59 23.26 13.45
CA ASN A 249 -23.30 21.98 13.61
C ASN A 249 -22.92 20.96 12.55
N VAL A 250 -22.72 21.40 11.31
CA VAL A 250 -22.23 20.51 10.24
C VAL A 250 -20.80 20.03 10.54
N LEU A 251 -19.90 20.93 10.95
CA LEU A 251 -18.56 20.55 11.40
C LEU A 251 -18.62 19.47 12.49
N THR A 252 -19.41 19.74 13.56
CA THR A 252 -19.47 18.83 14.72
C THR A 252 -20.03 17.46 14.36
N LYS A 253 -21.13 17.42 13.60
CA LYS A 253 -21.79 16.16 13.26
C LYS A 253 -21.05 15.33 12.23
N TYR A 254 -20.42 15.96 11.24
CA TYR A 254 -19.88 15.27 10.08
C TYR A 254 -18.36 15.17 10.12
N PHE A 255 -17.66 16.27 10.32
CA PHE A 255 -16.20 16.20 10.39
C PHE A 255 -15.74 15.58 11.71
N ILE A 256 -16.13 16.13 12.84
CA ILE A 256 -15.70 15.64 14.16
C ILE A 256 -16.33 14.28 14.47
N GLY A 257 -17.63 14.10 14.19
CA GLY A 257 -18.36 12.90 14.57
C GLY A 257 -18.20 11.71 13.62
N LYS A 258 -17.78 11.91 12.37
CA LYS A 258 -17.67 10.83 11.38
C LYS A 258 -16.31 10.77 10.71
N ILE A 259 -15.84 11.88 10.12
CA ILE A 259 -14.60 11.90 9.33
C ILE A 259 -13.38 11.73 10.22
N GLN A 260 -13.32 12.45 11.34
CA GLN A 260 -12.16 12.41 12.23
C GLN A 260 -11.91 11.02 12.85
N PRO A 261 -12.93 10.28 13.35
CA PRO A 261 -12.75 8.88 13.75
C PRO A 261 -12.26 7.98 12.59
N TYR A 262 -12.79 8.20 11.39
CA TYR A 262 -12.39 7.43 10.20
C TYR A 262 -10.95 7.73 9.77
N LEU A 263 -10.48 8.98 9.89
CA LEU A 263 -9.05 9.31 9.73
C LEU A 263 -8.17 8.60 10.77
N GLY A 264 -8.70 8.32 11.96
CA GLY A 264 -8.03 7.51 12.99
C GLY A 264 -7.69 6.10 12.50
N VAL A 265 -8.60 5.44 11.79
CA VAL A 265 -8.38 4.11 11.18
C VAL A 265 -7.19 4.12 10.23
N TYR A 266 -7.05 5.18 9.43
CA TYR A 266 -5.92 5.32 8.52
C TYR A 266 -4.60 5.58 9.25
N SER A 267 -4.63 6.34 10.34
CA SER A 267 -3.44 6.58 11.17
C SER A 267 -2.95 5.29 11.86
N GLU A 268 -3.86 4.47 12.37
CA GLU A 268 -3.54 3.15 12.94
C GLU A 268 -2.96 2.22 11.88
N SER A 269 -3.57 2.18 10.69
CA SER A 269 -3.11 1.36 9.56
C SER A 269 -1.72 1.78 9.08
N GLN A 270 -1.47 3.09 8.97
CA GLN A 270 -0.16 3.63 8.61
C GLN A 270 0.89 3.22 9.64
N PHE A 271 0.63 3.40 10.92
CA PHE A 271 1.55 3.02 11.98
C PHE A 271 1.88 1.51 11.94
N ALA A 272 0.87 0.66 11.72
CA ALA A 272 1.06 -0.79 11.67
C ALA A 272 1.87 -1.26 10.45
N LEU A 273 1.76 -0.58 9.30
CA LEU A 273 2.37 -1.01 8.03
C LEU A 273 3.70 -0.32 7.71
N SER A 274 3.96 0.84 8.29
CA SER A 274 5.05 1.74 7.89
C SER A 274 6.41 1.04 7.84
N SER A 275 6.83 0.42 8.92
CA SER A 275 8.14 -0.24 9.01
C SER A 275 8.25 -1.43 8.06
N ASP A 276 7.22 -2.29 8.03
CA ASP A 276 7.24 -3.51 7.23
C ASP A 276 7.27 -3.17 5.73
N MET A 277 6.47 -2.17 5.29
CA MET A 277 6.43 -1.72 3.90
C MET A 277 7.73 -1.08 3.44
N GLN A 278 8.29 -0.15 4.24
CA GLN A 278 9.54 0.51 3.90
C GLN A 278 10.70 -0.49 3.84
N SER A 279 10.76 -1.44 4.77
CA SER A 279 11.79 -2.48 4.77
C SER A 279 11.64 -3.44 3.60
N LEU A 280 10.40 -3.87 3.29
CA LEU A 280 10.14 -4.84 2.22
C LEU A 280 10.53 -4.29 0.84
N PHE A 281 10.26 -3.00 0.57
CA PHE A 281 10.50 -2.37 -0.73
C PHE A 281 11.76 -1.49 -0.78
N ASN A 282 12.62 -1.55 0.25
CA ASN A 282 13.90 -0.84 0.24
C ASN A 282 14.78 -1.33 -0.91
N GLY A 283 15.31 -0.39 -1.71
CA GLY A 283 16.12 -0.68 -2.89
C GLY A 283 15.31 -1.05 -4.15
N SER A 284 13.96 -1.05 -4.10
CA SER A 284 13.11 -1.25 -5.27
C SER A 284 12.88 0.07 -6.02
N GLU A 285 12.45 -0.02 -7.29
CA GLU A 285 11.97 1.14 -8.08
C GLU A 285 10.70 1.78 -7.46
N TRP A 286 10.05 1.08 -6.54
CA TRP A 286 8.83 1.54 -5.85
C TRP A 286 9.11 2.19 -4.50
N GLN A 287 10.36 2.23 -4.06
CA GLN A 287 10.74 2.76 -2.74
C GLN A 287 10.15 4.16 -2.49
N ALA A 288 10.30 5.09 -3.44
CA ALA A 288 9.81 6.45 -3.28
C ALA A 288 8.28 6.55 -3.11
N GLN A 289 7.52 5.70 -3.82
CA GLN A 289 6.07 5.65 -3.70
C GLN A 289 5.64 4.99 -2.38
N VAL A 290 6.34 3.94 -1.96
CA VAL A 290 6.12 3.30 -0.65
C VAL A 290 6.43 4.28 0.48
N GLU A 291 7.52 5.02 0.41
CA GLU A 291 7.84 6.08 1.37
C GLU A 291 6.75 7.15 1.41
N TYR A 292 6.25 7.58 0.25
CA TYR A 292 5.18 8.57 0.18
C TYR A 292 3.90 8.13 0.90
N TYR A 293 3.47 6.88 0.71
CA TYR A 293 2.21 6.38 1.30
C TYR A 293 2.37 5.87 2.74
N PHE A 294 3.53 5.37 3.11
CA PHE A 294 3.72 4.64 4.36
C PHE A 294 4.71 5.30 5.34
N SER A 295 5.37 6.40 4.99
CA SER A 295 6.17 7.16 5.94
C SER A 295 5.36 8.27 6.63
N ASP A 296 5.91 8.78 7.73
CA ASP A 296 5.35 9.94 8.41
C ASP A 296 5.55 11.27 7.66
N SER A 297 6.49 11.31 6.72
CA SER A 297 6.87 12.52 5.96
C SER A 297 6.10 12.70 4.64
N GLY A 298 5.46 11.64 4.13
CA GLY A 298 4.74 11.65 2.87
C GLY A 298 3.31 12.18 2.98
N ILE A 299 2.37 11.44 2.36
CA ILE A 299 0.94 11.81 2.33
C ILE A 299 0.33 12.00 3.74
N THR A 300 0.85 11.27 4.73
CA THR A 300 0.44 11.41 6.14
C THR A 300 0.72 12.81 6.67
N ALA A 301 1.92 13.37 6.40
CA ALA A 301 2.25 14.74 6.78
C ALA A 301 1.37 15.77 6.07
N GLU A 302 1.09 15.54 4.79
CA GLU A 302 0.23 16.41 4.00
C GLU A 302 -1.21 16.41 4.51
N ILE A 303 -1.77 15.25 4.85
CA ILE A 303 -3.10 15.13 5.46
C ILE A 303 -3.12 15.79 6.84
N LYS A 304 -2.12 15.54 7.70
CA LYS A 304 -2.02 16.20 9.03
C LYS A 304 -1.98 17.72 8.90
N THR A 305 -1.29 18.24 7.89
CA THR A 305 -1.25 19.68 7.61
C THR A 305 -2.61 20.19 7.14
N ALA A 306 -3.23 19.53 6.16
CA ALA A 306 -4.54 19.92 5.65
C ALA A 306 -5.64 19.84 6.72
N VAL A 307 -5.60 18.88 7.66
CA VAL A 307 -6.49 18.81 8.82
C VAL A 307 -6.28 20.00 9.76
N ARG A 308 -5.00 20.34 10.04
CA ARG A 308 -4.71 21.53 10.89
C ARG A 308 -5.23 22.81 10.27
N ASP A 309 -5.07 22.98 8.96
CA ASP A 309 -5.56 24.14 8.24
C ASP A 309 -7.09 24.18 8.28
N HIS A 310 -7.76 23.02 8.08
CA HIS A 310 -9.21 22.89 8.24
C HIS A 310 -9.67 23.35 9.62
N ILE A 311 -9.04 22.85 10.68
CA ILE A 311 -9.35 23.23 12.06
C ILE A 311 -9.14 24.74 12.30
N ARG A 312 -8.06 25.33 11.78
CA ARG A 312 -7.80 26.79 11.90
C ARG A 312 -8.90 27.64 11.29
N LEU A 313 -9.40 27.27 10.12
CA LEU A 313 -10.52 27.97 9.48
C LEU A 313 -11.76 27.99 10.39
N TRP A 314 -12.08 26.86 11.00
CA TRP A 314 -13.21 26.74 11.93
C TRP A 314 -12.99 27.49 13.26
N GLN A 315 -11.76 27.47 13.77
CA GLN A 315 -11.38 28.26 14.95
C GLN A 315 -11.52 29.78 14.67
N GLY A 316 -11.10 30.22 13.48
CA GLY A 316 -11.29 31.61 13.03
C GLY A 316 -12.76 32.01 12.98
N LEU A 317 -13.64 31.12 12.48
CA LEU A 317 -15.09 31.34 12.50
C LEU A 317 -15.61 31.46 13.94
N GLN A 318 -15.25 30.55 14.83
CA GLN A 318 -15.69 30.57 16.23
C GLN A 318 -15.28 31.87 16.94
N GLN A 319 -14.02 32.26 16.77
CA GLN A 319 -13.49 33.49 17.39
C GLN A 319 -14.17 34.73 16.85
N SER A 320 -14.32 34.87 15.52
CA SER A 320 -14.94 36.05 14.91
C SER A 320 -16.43 36.19 15.23
N CYS A 321 -17.13 35.09 15.50
CA CYS A 321 -18.55 35.05 15.77
C CYS A 321 -18.90 34.87 17.26
N MET A 322 -17.91 34.73 18.14
CA MET A 322 -18.12 34.44 19.58
C MET A 322 -19.00 33.21 19.79
N LEU A 323 -18.74 32.13 19.01
CA LEU A 323 -19.51 30.89 19.05
C LEU A 323 -18.73 29.77 19.72
N GLU A 324 -19.41 28.93 20.50
CA GLU A 324 -18.84 27.75 21.12
C GLU A 324 -19.35 26.47 20.47
N ILE A 325 -18.47 25.46 20.32
CA ILE A 325 -18.88 24.11 19.97
C ILE A 325 -19.46 23.47 21.23
N LYS A 326 -20.77 23.20 21.22
CA LYS A 326 -21.36 22.36 22.26
C LYS A 326 -20.87 20.93 22.07
N HIS A 327 -19.94 20.49 22.91
CA HIS A 327 -19.63 19.09 23.02
C HIS A 327 -20.87 18.36 23.54
N GLY A 328 -21.50 17.53 22.74
CA GLY A 328 -22.55 16.64 23.19
C GLY A 328 -22.01 15.79 24.32
N THR A 329 -22.44 16.04 25.56
CA THR A 329 -22.21 15.11 26.65
C THR A 329 -22.84 13.79 26.25
N ALA A 330 -22.01 12.78 25.96
CA ALA A 330 -22.46 11.39 25.86
C ALA A 330 -23.16 11.10 27.21
N GLY A 331 -24.49 10.95 27.18
CA GLY A 331 -25.26 10.64 28.35
C GLY A 331 -24.72 9.36 28.99
N ARG A 332 -24.09 9.50 30.15
CA ARG A 332 -23.92 8.39 31.06
C ARG A 332 -25.37 8.08 31.53
N SER A 333 -25.99 7.07 30.95
CA SER A 333 -27.11 6.40 31.56
C SER A 333 -26.57 5.62 32.75
N SER A 334 -26.70 6.19 33.93
CA SER A 334 -26.66 5.46 35.18
C SER A 334 -27.96 4.63 35.26
N GLY A 335 -27.83 3.31 35.28
CA GLY A 335 -28.85 2.31 35.52
C GLY A 335 -28.19 1.03 35.80
#